data_0cb539307e616a551f6d89e0f692b912
#
_entry.id   0cb539307e616a551f6d89e0f692b912
#
_cell.length_a   1.000
_cell.length_b   1.000
_cell.length_c   1.000
_cell.angle_alpha   90.00
_cell.angle_beta   90.00
_cell.angle_gamma   90.00
#
_symmetry.space_group_name_H-M   'P 1'
#
loop_
_entity.id
_entity.type
_entity.pdbx_description
1 polymer ?
#
loop_
_entity_poly.entity_id
_entity_poly.type
_entity_poly.pdbx_seq_one_letter_code
_entity_poly.pdbx_strand_id
1 'polypeptide(L)'
;MVKTKAQSKKRQKRGIDFKKIKRKIGRKLPPPKNATNTEIKSKAIVLPEQSVASEKAGLAISRKCLTLKELLQQTSHHNSKVRKDALIGIKDIFLKHPGELKLHKLAVIEKLRVRIGDDDKLVRETLYELFKSVIFPGCKEDNQGPLISLMMAYIFNAMTHLAIDVRLMAFSFFDLVVQYNPSSFSLYAEKILQNYEDILRKNQIFLEDKSKLKNTFGGLVHCLSLLPCDEGENDSSAKNISSG
;
A
#
# COMPACT_ATOMS: atom_id res chain seq x y z
N MET A 1 -53.84 46.97 35.90
CA MET A 1 -53.54 45.66 36.54
C MET A 1 -52.07 45.32 36.29
N VAL A 2 -51.25 45.52 37.27
CA VAL A 2 -49.80 45.27 37.20
C VAL A 2 -49.54 43.88 37.76
N LYS A 3 -49.01 42.95 36.91
CA LYS A 3 -48.62 41.60 37.34
C LYS A 3 -47.22 41.63 37.90
N THR A 4 -47.10 41.48 39.19
CA THR A 4 -45.84 41.30 39.91
C THR A 4 -45.28 39.90 39.65
N LYS A 5 -44.07 39.80 39.04
CA LYS A 5 -43.31 38.55 38.88
C LYS A 5 -42.76 38.13 40.25
N ALA A 6 -43.24 36.96 40.72
CA ALA A 6 -42.68 36.33 41.90
C ALA A 6 -41.26 35.84 41.63
N GLN A 7 -40.27 36.30 42.40
CA GLN A 7 -38.90 35.81 42.38
C GLN A 7 -38.85 34.41 43.01
N SER A 8 -38.48 33.41 42.22
CA SER A 8 -38.24 32.06 42.72
C SER A 8 -36.99 32.03 43.60
N LYS A 9 -37.17 31.79 44.90
CA LYS A 9 -36.07 31.56 45.84
C LYS A 9 -35.28 30.34 45.45
N LYS A 10 -34.03 30.53 44.99
CA LYS A 10 -33.08 29.44 44.77
C LYS A 10 -32.83 28.71 46.10
N ARG A 11 -33.28 27.46 46.19
CA ARG A 11 -32.96 26.54 47.28
C ARG A 11 -31.44 26.44 47.46
N GLN A 12 -30.91 26.99 48.56
CA GLN A 12 -29.51 26.73 48.96
C GLN A 12 -29.37 25.25 49.30
N LYS A 13 -28.57 24.54 48.51
CA LYS A 13 -28.17 23.16 48.81
C LYS A 13 -27.27 23.19 50.03
N ARG A 14 -27.79 22.72 51.18
CA ARG A 14 -27.01 22.47 52.41
C ARG A 14 -25.97 21.41 52.15
N GLY A 15 -24.73 21.67 52.55
CA GLY A 15 -23.76 20.65 52.93
C GLY A 15 -23.13 19.85 51.81
N ILE A 16 -22.17 20.44 51.13
CA ILE A 16 -21.06 19.68 50.55
C ILE A 16 -19.80 20.44 50.95
N ASP A 17 -19.02 19.88 51.90
CA ASP A 17 -17.77 20.47 52.41
C ASP A 17 -16.68 20.60 51.33
N PHE A 18 -16.89 20.02 50.15
CA PHE A 18 -16.00 20.15 49.02
C PHE A 18 -16.68 20.85 47.83
N LYS A 19 -16.73 22.18 47.88
CA LYS A 19 -17.04 22.98 46.69
C LYS A 19 -15.86 22.81 45.71
N LYS A 20 -16.06 22.04 44.60
CA LYS A 20 -15.11 22.05 43.49
C LYS A 20 -14.91 23.48 43.01
N ILE A 21 -13.79 24.08 43.31
CA ILE A 21 -13.39 25.37 42.77
C ILE A 21 -13.19 25.18 41.29
N LYS A 22 -14.12 25.66 40.45
CA LYS A 22 -13.98 25.68 39.00
C LYS A 22 -12.88 26.70 38.64
N ARG A 23 -11.65 26.24 38.57
CA ARG A 23 -10.55 27.04 38.02
C ARG A 23 -10.72 27.05 36.51
N LYS A 24 -10.80 28.20 35.88
CA LYS A 24 -10.73 28.35 34.43
C LYS A 24 -9.28 28.04 34.02
N ILE A 25 -9.05 26.84 33.49
CA ILE A 25 -7.76 26.43 32.94
C ILE A 25 -7.48 27.33 31.72
N GLY A 26 -6.35 28.02 31.71
CA GLY A 26 -5.89 28.80 30.55
C GLY A 26 -5.85 30.33 30.72
N ARG A 27 -6.28 30.91 31.85
CA ARG A 27 -6.04 32.32 32.07
C ARG A 27 -4.66 32.52 32.71
N LYS A 28 -3.67 32.87 31.90
CA LYS A 28 -2.35 33.28 32.39
C LYS A 28 -2.54 34.53 33.25
N LEU A 29 -1.98 34.54 34.48
CA LEU A 29 -1.89 35.72 35.27
C LEU A 29 -1.04 36.78 34.54
N PRO A 30 -1.39 38.07 34.61
CA PRO A 30 -0.54 39.09 34.04
C PRO A 30 0.86 39.00 34.68
N PRO A 31 1.94 39.13 33.90
CA PRO A 31 3.28 39.08 34.44
C PRO A 31 3.49 40.21 35.47
N PRO A 32 4.29 39.98 36.52
CA PRO A 32 4.61 41.03 37.46
C PRO A 32 5.30 42.20 36.75
N LYS A 33 5.11 43.41 37.22
CA LYS A 33 5.59 44.65 36.58
C LYS A 33 7.10 44.70 36.31
N ASN A 34 7.88 43.86 36.99
CA ASN A 34 9.34 43.74 36.85
C ASN A 34 9.76 42.39 36.26
N ALA A 35 8.86 41.66 35.58
CA ALA A 35 9.22 40.41 34.95
C ALA A 35 10.09 40.67 33.70
N THR A 36 11.28 40.08 33.69
CA THR A 36 12.11 40.02 32.49
C THR A 36 11.43 39.10 31.46
N ASN A 37 11.27 39.58 30.23
CA ASN A 37 10.74 38.75 29.15
C ASN A 37 11.77 37.69 28.76
N THR A 38 11.54 36.45 29.14
CA THR A 38 12.40 35.30 28.82
C THR A 38 11.89 34.52 27.60
N GLU A 39 10.89 35.04 26.87
CA GLU A 39 10.43 34.38 25.63
C GLU A 39 11.52 34.43 24.56
N ILE A 40 12.10 33.26 24.26
CA ILE A 40 12.98 33.09 23.12
C ILE A 40 12.11 33.11 21.86
N LYS A 41 12.13 34.21 21.13
CA LYS A 41 11.48 34.30 19.81
C LYS A 41 12.49 33.88 18.77
N SER A 42 12.39 32.64 18.26
CA SER A 42 13.13 32.22 17.08
C SER A 42 12.47 32.80 15.83
N LYS A 43 13.25 33.46 14.99
CA LYS A 43 12.84 33.81 13.62
C LYS A 43 13.37 32.72 12.70
N ALA A 44 12.48 32.16 11.85
CA ALA A 44 12.93 31.32 10.76
C ALA A 44 13.73 32.21 9.78
N ILE A 45 15.02 31.95 9.66
CA ILE A 45 15.86 32.60 8.63
C ILE A 45 15.69 31.76 7.37
N VAL A 46 14.95 32.26 6.40
CA VAL A 46 14.87 31.66 5.06
C VAL A 46 16.04 32.25 4.27
N LEU A 47 17.04 31.45 3.97
CA LEU A 47 18.14 31.83 3.09
C LEU A 47 17.67 31.56 1.64
N PRO A 48 17.42 32.59 0.79
CA PRO A 48 16.90 32.40 -0.55
C PRO A 48 17.85 31.57 -1.45
N GLU A 49 19.15 31.63 -1.17
CA GLU A 49 20.18 30.90 -1.93
C GLU A 49 20.27 29.40 -1.57
N GLN A 50 19.66 28.99 -0.46
CA GLN A 50 19.55 27.57 -0.08
C GLN A 50 18.23 26.95 -0.50
N SER A 51 17.51 27.55 -1.44
CA SER A 51 16.29 26.96 -1.94
C SER A 51 16.62 25.70 -2.74
N VAL A 52 16.23 24.56 -2.21
CA VAL A 52 16.35 23.22 -2.83
C VAL A 52 15.71 23.19 -4.24
N ALA A 53 14.97 24.21 -4.58
CA ALA A 53 14.33 24.36 -5.90
C ALA A 53 15.37 24.56 -7.02
N SER A 54 16.52 25.22 -6.75
CA SER A 54 17.55 25.43 -7.78
C SER A 54 18.31 24.14 -8.10
N GLU A 55 18.50 23.26 -7.13
CA GLU A 55 19.18 21.96 -7.32
C GLU A 55 18.33 20.94 -8.06
N LYS A 56 17.00 21.15 -8.10
CA LYS A 56 16.03 20.27 -8.75
C LYS A 56 15.59 20.78 -10.14
N ALA A 57 16.20 21.87 -10.62
CA ALA A 57 15.91 22.39 -11.94
C ALA A 57 16.24 21.35 -13.02
N GLY A 58 15.26 21.01 -13.84
CA GLY A 58 15.40 19.99 -14.90
C GLY A 58 15.20 18.54 -14.46
N LEU A 59 15.00 18.24 -13.17
CA LEU A 59 14.68 16.91 -12.71
C LEU A 59 13.15 16.66 -12.72
N ALA A 60 12.76 15.39 -12.94
CA ALA A 60 11.37 14.97 -12.77
C ALA A 60 11.00 15.01 -11.29
N ILE A 61 10.03 15.85 -10.94
CA ILE A 61 9.57 16.03 -9.56
C ILE A 61 8.07 15.77 -9.43
N SER A 62 7.68 15.25 -8.27
CA SER A 62 6.28 15.06 -7.89
C SER A 62 5.60 16.40 -7.55
N ARG A 63 4.27 16.37 -7.33
CA ARG A 63 3.52 17.56 -6.86
C ARG A 63 4.04 18.15 -5.55
N LYS A 64 4.71 17.35 -4.72
CA LYS A 64 5.34 17.78 -3.47
C LYS A 64 6.80 18.21 -3.65
N CYS A 65 7.24 18.48 -4.88
CA CYS A 65 8.62 18.86 -5.21
C CYS A 65 9.69 17.85 -4.75
N LEU A 66 9.34 16.56 -4.73
CA LEU A 66 10.25 15.46 -4.40
C LEU A 66 10.70 14.74 -5.66
N THR A 67 11.99 14.41 -5.73
CA THR A 67 12.58 13.61 -6.80
C THR A 67 12.25 12.13 -6.63
N LEU A 68 12.40 11.31 -7.68
CA LEU A 68 12.21 9.87 -7.61
C LEU A 68 13.09 9.22 -6.53
N LYS A 69 14.35 9.63 -6.40
CA LYS A 69 15.28 9.13 -5.39
C LYS A 69 14.78 9.37 -3.95
N GLU A 70 14.33 10.59 -3.67
CA GLU A 70 13.78 10.95 -2.35
C GLU A 70 12.50 10.17 -2.04
N LEU A 71 11.63 9.99 -3.03
CA LEU A 71 10.40 9.21 -2.87
C LEU A 71 10.71 7.73 -2.61
N LEU A 72 11.66 7.13 -3.33
CA LEU A 72 12.09 5.76 -3.09
C LEU A 72 12.67 5.57 -1.67
N GLN A 73 13.39 6.54 -1.13
CA GLN A 73 13.83 6.52 0.26
C GLN A 73 12.64 6.58 1.23
N GLN A 74 11.65 7.44 0.96
CA GLN A 74 10.45 7.59 1.79
C GLN A 74 9.55 6.34 1.79
N THR A 75 9.64 5.46 0.79
CA THR A 75 8.92 4.18 0.82
C THR A 75 9.35 3.28 1.98
N SER A 76 10.50 3.50 2.58
CA SER A 76 11.01 2.75 3.74
C SER A 76 10.80 3.48 5.08
N HIS A 77 10.03 4.57 5.10
CA HIS A 77 9.79 5.35 6.30
C HIS A 77 8.93 4.57 7.31
N HIS A 78 9.16 4.77 8.62
CA HIS A 78 8.39 4.09 9.69
C HIS A 78 6.89 4.42 9.66
N ASN A 79 6.52 5.65 9.29
CA ASN A 79 5.13 6.08 9.22
C ASN A 79 4.48 5.63 7.88
N SER A 80 3.40 4.87 7.96
CA SER A 80 2.66 4.35 6.81
C SER A 80 2.09 5.45 5.90
N LYS A 81 1.67 6.59 6.45
CA LYS A 81 1.21 7.73 5.65
C LYS A 81 2.30 8.26 4.73
N VAL A 82 3.53 8.35 5.24
CA VAL A 82 4.68 8.80 4.43
C VAL A 82 4.99 7.78 3.33
N ARG A 83 4.95 6.47 3.64
CA ARG A 83 5.14 5.42 2.64
C ARG A 83 4.07 5.48 1.55
N LYS A 84 2.80 5.62 1.93
CA LYS A 84 1.68 5.78 0.98
C LYS A 84 1.85 7.03 0.10
N ASP A 85 2.16 8.18 0.71
CA ASP A 85 2.36 9.44 0.00
C ASP A 85 3.54 9.35 -0.98
N ALA A 86 4.60 8.63 -0.62
CA ALA A 86 5.72 8.36 -1.50
C ALA A 86 5.29 7.55 -2.75
N LEU A 87 4.48 6.51 -2.57
CA LEU A 87 3.95 5.72 -3.70
C LEU A 87 3.07 6.56 -4.64
N ILE A 88 2.23 7.45 -4.08
CA ILE A 88 1.43 8.39 -4.86
C ILE A 88 2.33 9.37 -5.62
N GLY A 89 3.41 9.85 -4.99
CA GLY A 89 4.39 10.72 -5.63
C GLY A 89 5.13 10.04 -6.79
N ILE A 90 5.50 8.76 -6.63
CA ILE A 90 6.11 7.94 -7.68
C ILE A 90 5.14 7.79 -8.86
N LYS A 91 3.86 7.49 -8.59
CA LYS A 91 2.81 7.42 -9.60
C LYS A 91 2.71 8.74 -10.38
N ASP A 92 2.71 9.87 -9.68
CA ASP A 92 2.62 11.21 -10.29
C ASP A 92 3.82 11.52 -11.21
N ILE A 93 5.04 11.15 -10.81
CA ILE A 93 6.24 11.30 -11.65
C ILE A 93 6.12 10.47 -12.92
N PHE A 94 5.78 9.19 -12.83
CA PHE A 94 5.75 8.31 -13.99
C PHE A 94 4.63 8.63 -14.97
N LEU A 95 3.51 9.18 -14.48
CA LEU A 95 2.44 9.67 -15.36
C LEU A 95 2.84 10.93 -16.12
N LYS A 96 3.64 11.82 -15.51
CA LYS A 96 4.12 13.05 -16.15
C LYS A 96 5.36 12.83 -17.01
N HIS A 97 6.23 11.94 -16.56
CA HIS A 97 7.54 11.65 -17.16
C HIS A 97 7.71 10.14 -17.38
N PRO A 98 7.06 9.54 -18.39
CA PRO A 98 7.14 8.08 -18.62
C PRO A 98 8.56 7.57 -18.89
N GLY A 99 9.45 8.44 -19.40
CA GLY A 99 10.86 8.12 -19.61
C GLY A 99 11.60 7.74 -18.33
N GLU A 100 11.24 8.34 -17.20
CA GLU A 100 11.83 8.02 -15.89
C GLU A 100 11.59 6.54 -15.49
N LEU A 101 10.41 6.01 -15.80
CA LEU A 101 10.12 4.61 -15.54
C LEU A 101 11.04 3.69 -16.36
N LYS A 102 11.25 3.99 -17.67
CA LYS A 102 12.11 3.18 -18.54
C LYS A 102 13.56 3.17 -18.06
N LEU A 103 14.06 4.33 -17.61
CA LEU A 103 15.43 4.47 -17.09
C LEU A 103 15.63 3.77 -15.75
N HIS A 104 14.66 3.83 -14.85
CA HIS A 104 14.84 3.43 -13.45
C HIS A 104 14.03 2.20 -13.03
N LYS A 105 13.40 1.48 -13.98
CA LYS A 105 12.47 0.37 -13.71
C LYS A 105 13.01 -0.68 -12.71
N LEU A 106 14.24 -1.13 -12.88
CA LEU A 106 14.84 -2.14 -12.01
C LEU A 106 15.00 -1.62 -10.58
N ALA A 107 15.59 -0.44 -10.41
CA ALA A 107 15.80 0.17 -9.10
C ALA A 107 14.47 0.47 -8.38
N VAL A 108 13.45 0.88 -9.13
CA VAL A 108 12.11 1.13 -8.62
C VAL A 108 11.48 -0.16 -8.11
N ILE A 109 11.45 -1.22 -8.92
CA ILE A 109 10.85 -2.49 -8.54
C ILE A 109 11.62 -3.12 -7.38
N GLU A 110 12.95 -3.05 -7.38
CA GLU A 110 13.78 -3.53 -6.27
C GLU A 110 13.42 -2.88 -4.93
N LYS A 111 13.13 -1.58 -4.92
CA LYS A 111 12.72 -0.87 -3.71
C LYS A 111 11.26 -1.13 -3.34
N LEU A 112 10.37 -1.19 -4.33
CA LEU A 112 8.93 -1.31 -4.09
C LEU A 112 8.50 -2.72 -3.71
N ARG A 113 9.17 -3.78 -4.19
CA ARG A 113 8.82 -5.18 -3.90
C ARG A 113 8.71 -5.49 -2.40
N VAL A 114 9.52 -4.83 -1.57
CA VAL A 114 9.48 -4.99 -0.11
C VAL A 114 8.13 -4.58 0.48
N ARG A 115 7.42 -3.66 -0.18
CA ARG A 115 6.11 -3.16 0.27
C ARG A 115 4.94 -4.07 -0.08
N ILE A 116 5.16 -5.17 -0.82
CA ILE A 116 4.14 -6.20 -1.08
C ILE A 116 3.64 -6.82 0.24
N GLY A 117 4.55 -7.03 1.20
CA GLY A 117 4.22 -7.51 2.54
C GLY A 117 4.12 -6.40 3.60
N ASP A 118 3.83 -5.15 3.22
CA ASP A 118 3.70 -4.04 4.18
C ASP A 118 2.57 -4.30 5.18
N ASP A 119 2.77 -3.93 6.45
CA ASP A 119 1.76 -4.12 7.49
C ASP A 119 0.50 -3.29 7.24
N ASP A 120 0.66 -2.09 6.65
CA ASP A 120 -0.45 -1.17 6.38
C ASP A 120 -1.18 -1.54 5.08
N LYS A 121 -2.48 -1.80 5.19
CA LYS A 121 -3.34 -2.15 4.07
C LYS A 121 -3.36 -1.09 2.97
N LEU A 122 -3.43 0.20 3.33
CA LEU A 122 -3.50 1.29 2.35
C LEU A 122 -2.19 1.43 1.56
N VAL A 123 -1.05 1.10 2.18
CA VAL A 123 0.24 1.06 1.49
C VAL A 123 0.22 -0.05 0.44
N ARG A 124 -0.22 -1.26 0.79
CA ARG A 124 -0.32 -2.38 -0.15
C ARG A 124 -1.28 -2.10 -1.31
N GLU A 125 -2.47 -1.55 -1.02
CA GLU A 125 -3.45 -1.17 -2.05
C GLU A 125 -2.91 -0.10 -2.99
N THR A 126 -2.24 0.93 -2.45
CA THR A 126 -1.63 1.99 -3.25
C THR A 126 -0.50 1.44 -4.13
N LEU A 127 0.28 0.51 -3.60
CA LEU A 127 1.32 -0.18 -4.35
C LEU A 127 0.72 -1.02 -5.49
N TYR A 128 -0.33 -1.79 -5.21
CA TYR A 128 -1.03 -2.59 -6.20
C TYR A 128 -1.52 -1.73 -7.37
N GLU A 129 -2.18 -0.62 -7.06
CA GLU A 129 -2.66 0.33 -8.05
C GLU A 129 -1.52 0.97 -8.87
N LEU A 130 -0.37 1.22 -8.25
CA LEU A 130 0.81 1.72 -8.95
C LEU A 130 1.33 0.69 -9.96
N PHE A 131 1.44 -0.58 -9.56
CA PHE A 131 1.85 -1.65 -10.47
C PHE A 131 0.86 -1.84 -11.60
N LYS A 132 -0.43 -1.95 -11.30
CA LYS A 132 -1.51 -2.21 -12.25
C LYS A 132 -1.66 -1.09 -13.28
N SER A 133 -1.64 0.16 -12.84
CA SER A 133 -1.99 1.29 -13.70
C SER A 133 -0.80 1.94 -14.41
N VAL A 134 0.42 1.75 -13.91
CA VAL A 134 1.59 2.49 -14.42
C VAL A 134 2.77 1.58 -14.73
N ILE A 135 3.23 0.75 -13.78
CA ILE A 135 4.49 0.01 -13.95
C ILE A 135 4.34 -1.08 -15.01
N PHE A 136 3.38 -1.99 -14.88
CA PHE A 136 3.20 -3.06 -15.85
C PHE A 136 2.83 -2.56 -17.25
N PRO A 137 1.88 -1.61 -17.40
CA PRO A 137 1.60 -1.04 -18.72
C PRO A 137 2.80 -0.34 -19.35
N GLY A 138 3.63 0.33 -18.55
CA GLY A 138 4.83 1.04 -19.03
C GLY A 138 6.00 0.13 -19.38
N CYS A 139 5.97 -1.15 -18.99
CA CYS A 139 7.04 -2.13 -19.22
C CYS A 139 6.63 -3.25 -20.21
N LYS A 140 5.51 -3.13 -20.92
CA LYS A 140 5.00 -4.20 -21.80
C LYS A 140 5.97 -4.64 -22.91
N GLU A 141 6.76 -3.72 -23.42
CA GLU A 141 7.68 -3.94 -24.54
C GLU A 141 9.03 -4.53 -24.12
N ASP A 142 9.28 -4.59 -22.81
CA ASP A 142 10.56 -5.02 -22.27
C ASP A 142 10.58 -6.51 -21.94
N ASN A 143 11.78 -7.10 -21.87
CA ASN A 143 11.95 -8.41 -21.25
C ASN A 143 11.63 -8.34 -19.76
N GLN A 144 10.43 -8.80 -19.38
CA GLN A 144 9.91 -8.70 -18.02
C GLN A 144 10.44 -9.78 -17.06
N GLY A 145 11.10 -10.82 -17.57
CA GLY A 145 11.58 -11.95 -16.77
C GLY A 145 12.34 -11.53 -15.50
N PRO A 146 13.39 -10.70 -15.59
CA PRO A 146 14.12 -10.24 -14.41
C PRO A 146 13.27 -9.46 -13.40
N LEU A 147 12.33 -8.63 -13.89
CA LEU A 147 11.42 -7.86 -13.04
C LEU A 147 10.49 -8.78 -12.25
N ILE A 148 9.95 -9.80 -12.92
CA ILE A 148 9.05 -10.78 -12.33
C ILE A 148 9.79 -11.60 -11.29
N SER A 149 10.99 -12.10 -11.58
CA SER A 149 11.80 -12.85 -10.63
C SER A 149 12.06 -12.07 -9.35
N LEU A 150 12.33 -10.76 -9.46
CA LEU A 150 12.49 -9.87 -8.32
C LEU A 150 11.23 -9.75 -7.46
N MET A 151 10.06 -9.75 -8.08
CA MET A 151 8.78 -9.63 -7.37
C MET A 151 8.34 -10.96 -6.76
N MET A 152 8.52 -12.07 -7.47
CA MET A 152 8.00 -13.38 -7.07
C MET A 152 8.51 -13.84 -5.71
N ALA A 153 9.77 -13.59 -5.38
CA ALA A 153 10.32 -13.93 -4.06
C ALA A 153 9.55 -13.24 -2.92
N TYR A 154 9.17 -11.96 -3.12
CA TYR A 154 8.42 -11.20 -2.12
C TYR A 154 6.92 -11.54 -2.11
N ILE A 155 6.36 -11.89 -3.26
CA ILE A 155 4.99 -12.40 -3.36
C ILE A 155 4.88 -13.72 -2.58
N PHE A 156 5.78 -14.68 -2.79
CA PHE A 156 5.80 -15.94 -2.04
C PHE A 156 5.97 -15.73 -0.54
N ASN A 157 6.87 -14.82 -0.14
CA ASN A 157 7.04 -14.48 1.26
C ASN A 157 5.74 -13.89 1.86
N ALA A 158 5.06 -13.02 1.12
CA ALA A 158 3.79 -12.43 1.55
C ALA A 158 2.65 -13.48 1.57
N MET A 159 2.66 -14.50 0.70
CA MET A 159 1.69 -15.62 0.72
C MET A 159 1.77 -16.47 1.98
N THR A 160 2.93 -16.51 2.62
CA THR A 160 3.15 -17.24 3.88
C THR A 160 3.10 -16.35 5.12
N HIS A 161 2.72 -15.09 4.97
CA HIS A 161 2.69 -14.11 6.06
C HIS A 161 1.66 -14.48 7.15
N LEU A 162 1.92 -14.12 8.41
CA LEU A 162 1.02 -14.41 9.53
C LEU A 162 -0.36 -13.72 9.37
N ALA A 163 -0.38 -12.48 8.92
CA ALA A 163 -1.61 -11.73 8.70
C ALA A 163 -2.33 -12.18 7.43
N ILE A 164 -3.59 -12.57 7.56
CA ILE A 164 -4.43 -13.06 6.45
C ILE A 164 -4.61 -12.01 5.35
N ASP A 165 -4.75 -10.73 5.70
CA ASP A 165 -4.93 -9.65 4.72
C ASP A 165 -3.69 -9.44 3.84
N VAL A 166 -2.49 -9.72 4.37
CA VAL A 166 -1.25 -9.70 3.59
C VAL A 166 -1.24 -10.86 2.61
N ARG A 167 -1.59 -12.09 3.07
CA ARG A 167 -1.67 -13.28 2.20
C ARG A 167 -2.65 -13.08 1.05
N LEU A 168 -3.86 -12.60 1.35
CA LEU A 168 -4.88 -12.36 0.32
C LEU A 168 -4.44 -11.31 -0.70
N MET A 169 -3.76 -10.27 -0.26
CA MET A 169 -3.21 -9.26 -1.17
C MET A 169 -2.06 -9.79 -2.02
N ALA A 170 -1.27 -10.72 -1.48
CA ALA A 170 -0.19 -11.39 -2.23
C ALA A 170 -0.72 -12.18 -3.43
N PHE A 171 -1.88 -12.86 -3.30
CA PHE A 171 -2.54 -13.50 -4.45
C PHE A 171 -3.00 -12.50 -5.50
N SER A 172 -3.47 -11.32 -5.09
CA SER A 172 -3.83 -10.27 -6.04
C SER A 172 -2.60 -9.75 -6.82
N PHE A 173 -1.45 -9.60 -6.14
CA PHE A 173 -0.19 -9.25 -6.81
C PHE A 173 0.27 -10.35 -7.76
N PHE A 174 0.11 -11.61 -7.37
CA PHE A 174 0.44 -12.73 -8.20
C PHE A 174 -0.44 -12.78 -9.48
N ASP A 175 -1.75 -12.68 -9.31
CA ASP A 175 -2.71 -12.62 -10.41
C ASP A 175 -2.36 -11.49 -11.40
N LEU A 176 -1.98 -10.32 -10.89
CA LEU A 176 -1.51 -9.21 -11.69
C LEU A 176 -0.26 -9.56 -12.51
N VAL A 177 0.73 -10.26 -11.91
CA VAL A 177 1.93 -10.72 -12.62
C VAL A 177 1.55 -11.68 -13.75
N VAL A 178 0.67 -12.63 -13.49
CA VAL A 178 0.22 -13.61 -14.49
C VAL A 178 -0.55 -12.95 -15.64
N GLN A 179 -1.39 -11.96 -15.37
CA GLN A 179 -2.11 -11.20 -16.39
C GLN A 179 -1.18 -10.49 -17.39
N TYR A 180 -0.06 -9.99 -16.91
CA TYR A 180 0.90 -9.26 -17.76
C TYR A 180 1.97 -10.15 -18.37
N ASN A 181 2.26 -11.30 -17.75
CA ASN A 181 3.23 -12.27 -18.28
C ASN A 181 2.80 -13.71 -17.96
N PRO A 182 1.87 -14.27 -18.74
CA PRO A 182 1.37 -15.63 -18.54
C PRO A 182 2.46 -16.71 -18.61
N SER A 183 3.48 -16.52 -19.45
CA SER A 183 4.59 -17.47 -19.59
C SER A 183 5.41 -17.66 -18.31
N SER A 184 5.42 -16.68 -17.42
CA SER A 184 6.08 -16.81 -16.13
C SER A 184 5.38 -17.76 -15.18
N PHE A 185 4.09 -18.07 -15.41
CA PHE A 185 3.32 -18.95 -14.53
C PHE A 185 3.92 -20.34 -14.49
N SER A 186 4.29 -20.93 -15.64
CA SER A 186 4.84 -22.29 -15.72
C SER A 186 6.08 -22.50 -14.83
N LEU A 187 6.92 -21.46 -14.69
CA LEU A 187 8.12 -21.50 -13.85
C LEU A 187 7.81 -21.58 -12.35
N TYR A 188 6.65 -21.11 -11.95
CA TYR A 188 6.27 -20.97 -10.54
C TYR A 188 5.03 -21.79 -10.16
N ALA A 189 4.43 -22.51 -11.14
CA ALA A 189 3.14 -23.17 -11.00
C ALA A 189 3.08 -24.11 -9.78
N GLU A 190 4.06 -24.99 -9.62
CA GLU A 190 4.12 -25.96 -8.53
C GLU A 190 4.09 -25.24 -7.16
N LYS A 191 4.96 -24.26 -6.96
CA LYS A 191 5.05 -23.52 -5.70
C LYS A 191 3.79 -22.73 -5.40
N ILE A 192 3.11 -22.22 -6.42
CA ILE A 192 1.87 -21.46 -6.27
C ILE A 192 0.73 -22.39 -5.90
N LEU A 193 0.58 -23.50 -6.59
CA LEU A 193 -0.44 -24.50 -6.30
C LEU A 193 -0.24 -25.07 -4.88
N GLN A 194 0.99 -25.29 -4.45
CA GLN A 194 1.31 -25.68 -3.07
C GLN A 194 0.86 -24.62 -2.06
N ASN A 195 1.07 -23.33 -2.33
CA ASN A 195 0.59 -22.27 -1.44
C ASN A 195 -0.94 -22.21 -1.38
N TYR A 196 -1.64 -22.44 -2.51
CA TYR A 196 -3.10 -22.54 -2.53
C TYR A 196 -3.58 -23.76 -1.72
N GLU A 197 -2.96 -24.92 -1.90
CA GLU A 197 -3.27 -26.12 -1.11
C GLU A 197 -3.09 -25.87 0.38
N ASP A 198 -1.97 -25.29 0.78
CA ASP A 198 -1.69 -24.97 2.20
C ASP A 198 -2.73 -24.04 2.81
N ILE A 199 -3.21 -23.04 2.07
CA ILE A 199 -4.23 -22.12 2.56
C ILE A 199 -5.58 -22.82 2.67
N LEU A 200 -5.96 -23.61 1.68
CA LEU A 200 -7.22 -24.36 1.70
C LEU A 200 -7.24 -25.44 2.78
N ARG A 201 -6.15 -26.19 2.91
CA ARG A 201 -6.02 -27.31 3.86
C ARG A 201 -6.03 -26.86 5.30
N LYS A 202 -5.34 -25.76 5.62
CA LYS A 202 -5.22 -25.23 6.98
C LYS A 202 -6.43 -24.40 7.41
N ASN A 203 -7.46 -24.29 6.58
CA ASN A 203 -8.65 -23.46 6.83
C ASN A 203 -8.28 -22.02 7.25
N GLN A 204 -7.17 -21.52 6.71
CA GLN A 204 -6.60 -20.21 7.08
C GLN A 204 -7.36 -19.03 6.49
N ILE A 205 -8.28 -19.29 5.56
CA ILE A 205 -9.22 -18.30 5.07
C ILE A 205 -10.49 -18.49 5.86
N PHE A 206 -10.85 -17.54 6.71
CA PHE A 206 -12.18 -17.49 7.27
C PHE A 206 -13.16 -17.31 6.12
N LEU A 207 -13.94 -18.36 5.82
CA LEU A 207 -14.86 -18.45 4.68
C LEU A 207 -16.06 -17.49 4.79
N GLU A 208 -16.13 -16.69 5.83
CA GLU A 208 -17.21 -15.74 6.10
C GLU A 208 -17.28 -14.59 5.08
N ASP A 209 -16.12 -14.21 4.50
CA ASP A 209 -16.08 -13.15 3.49
C ASP A 209 -16.09 -13.73 2.07
N LYS A 210 -17.30 -13.83 1.52
CA LYS A 210 -17.54 -14.38 0.17
C LYS A 210 -16.75 -13.64 -0.93
N SER A 211 -16.49 -12.35 -0.77
CA SER A 211 -15.76 -11.56 -1.78
C SER A 211 -14.28 -11.90 -1.79
N LYS A 212 -13.68 -12.07 -0.62
CA LYS A 212 -12.29 -12.53 -0.48
C LYS A 212 -12.10 -13.93 -1.03
N LEU A 213 -13.03 -14.82 -0.70
CA LEU A 213 -13.03 -16.18 -1.21
C LEU A 213 -13.14 -16.23 -2.74
N LYS A 214 -14.06 -15.45 -3.31
CA LYS A 214 -14.22 -15.34 -4.77
C LYS A 214 -12.95 -14.89 -5.47
N ASN A 215 -12.27 -13.88 -4.93
CA ASN A 215 -11.03 -13.37 -5.50
C ASN A 215 -9.90 -14.41 -5.44
N THR A 216 -9.78 -15.13 -4.32
CA THR A 216 -8.77 -16.19 -4.15
C THR A 216 -9.02 -17.34 -5.11
N PHE A 217 -10.27 -17.83 -5.24
CA PHE A 217 -10.61 -18.88 -6.19
C PHE A 217 -10.54 -18.41 -7.65
N GLY A 218 -10.87 -17.15 -7.94
CA GLY A 218 -10.71 -16.57 -9.26
C GLY A 218 -9.25 -16.62 -9.73
N GLY A 219 -8.31 -16.26 -8.85
CA GLY A 219 -6.88 -16.40 -9.11
C GLY A 219 -6.46 -17.87 -9.33
N LEU A 220 -6.97 -18.80 -8.51
CA LEU A 220 -6.67 -20.22 -8.67
C LEU A 220 -7.22 -20.78 -10.02
N VAL A 221 -8.45 -20.45 -10.37
CA VAL A 221 -9.04 -20.85 -11.66
C VAL A 221 -8.22 -20.32 -12.82
N HIS A 222 -7.79 -19.07 -12.76
CA HIS A 222 -6.92 -18.48 -13.76
C HIS A 222 -5.58 -19.23 -13.84
N CYS A 223 -4.96 -19.55 -12.70
CA CYS A 223 -3.74 -20.37 -12.69
C CYS A 223 -3.94 -21.76 -13.32
N LEU A 224 -5.03 -22.43 -12.99
CA LEU A 224 -5.35 -23.76 -13.55
C LEU A 224 -5.59 -23.70 -15.06
N SER A 225 -6.18 -22.64 -15.58
CA SER A 225 -6.40 -22.44 -17.01
C SER A 225 -5.11 -22.22 -17.81
N LEU A 226 -4.00 -21.91 -17.15
CA LEU A 226 -2.69 -21.73 -17.78
C LEU A 226 -1.82 -22.99 -17.76
N LEU A 227 -2.27 -24.04 -17.09
CA LEU A 227 -1.60 -25.34 -17.17
C LEU A 227 -1.78 -25.93 -18.57
N PRO A 228 -0.74 -26.56 -19.14
CA PRO A 228 -0.88 -27.27 -20.40
C PRO A 228 -1.93 -28.37 -20.22
N CYS A 229 -2.95 -28.37 -21.07
CA CYS A 229 -3.81 -29.53 -21.20
C CYS A 229 -2.98 -30.61 -21.89
N ASP A 230 -2.77 -31.77 -21.23
CA ASP A 230 -2.33 -32.97 -21.93
C ASP A 230 -3.45 -33.34 -22.91
N GLU A 231 -3.29 -32.92 -24.17
CA GLU A 231 -4.10 -33.51 -25.24
C GLU A 231 -3.72 -34.99 -25.27
N GLY A 232 -4.59 -35.79 -24.64
CA GLY A 232 -4.40 -37.25 -24.59
C GLY A 232 -4.07 -37.74 -25.97
N GLU A 233 -2.94 -38.40 -26.10
CA GLU A 233 -2.56 -39.15 -27.29
C GLU A 233 -3.77 -39.99 -27.70
N ASN A 234 -4.47 -39.57 -28.73
CA ASN A 234 -5.44 -40.41 -29.43
C ASN A 234 -4.65 -41.53 -30.05
N ASP A 235 -4.55 -42.65 -29.31
CA ASP A 235 -4.04 -43.93 -29.77
C ASP A 235 -4.97 -44.46 -30.87
N SER A 236 -4.74 -43.96 -32.06
CA SER A 236 -5.34 -44.47 -33.30
C SER A 236 -4.56 -45.66 -33.82
N SER A 237 -4.45 -46.71 -32.99
CA SER A 237 -4.05 -48.03 -33.43
C SER A 237 -5.26 -48.71 -34.12
N ALA A 238 -5.62 -48.23 -35.30
CA ALA A 238 -6.50 -48.97 -36.19
C ALA A 238 -5.77 -50.26 -36.64
N LYS A 239 -6.10 -51.36 -36.00
CA LYS A 239 -5.73 -52.70 -36.47
C LYS A 239 -6.37 -52.96 -37.83
N ASN A 240 -5.57 -52.82 -38.88
CA ASN A 240 -5.87 -53.42 -40.14
C ASN A 240 -5.76 -54.95 -40.01
N ILE A 241 -6.87 -55.63 -39.80
CA ILE A 241 -7.00 -57.07 -40.03
C ILE A 241 -7.40 -57.22 -41.52
N SER A 242 -6.41 -57.45 -42.32
CA SER A 242 -6.58 -57.89 -43.69
C SER A 242 -6.93 -59.38 -43.67
N SER A 243 -8.12 -59.70 -44.17
CA SER A 243 -8.52 -61.06 -44.51
C SER A 243 -7.86 -61.43 -45.81
N GLY A 244 -7.18 -62.55 -45.84
CA GLY A 244 -6.72 -63.27 -47.04
C GLY A 244 -6.62 -64.74 -46.71
#